data_faa13df7e55260a0cc85cd62c62ca972
#
_entry.id   faa13df7e55260a0cc85cd62c62ca972
#
_cell.length_a   1.000
_cell.length_b   1.000
_cell.length_c   1.000
_cell.angle_alpha   90.00
_cell.angle_beta   90.00
_cell.angle_gamma   90.00
#
_symmetry.space_group_name_H-M   'P 1'
#
loop_
_entity.id
_entity.type
_entity.pdbx_description
1 polymer ?
#
loop_
_entity_poly.entity_id
_entity_poly.type
_entity_poly.pdbx_seq_one_letter_code
_entity_poly.pdbx_strand_id
1 'polypeptide(L)'
;MAYAESVLQVEVAPGASVEEAAREARYLALAELAKAQGCALVLLAQHGDDQVETVLLALLRGAGPRGLAAMPVQMQRHGCTFARPLLECGAAELRDWLKARDVHFLDDPMNADPAFRRSRIRHELVPVLARLEPAYRQTLGRSAALCAAVDLQIQERAAQQLRDCLQPQGLHLATLRALGAASAGEVLRLWLRQNGQRLDRARTDELVRQILRTERGAHRLELRLTTCVVLRQGAFLLLRRGDAAP
;
A
#
# COMPACT_ATOMS: atom_id res chain seq x y z
N MET A 1 18.22 -27.03 -15.23
CA MET A 1 16.79 -26.70 -15.07
C MET A 1 16.37 -25.89 -16.27
N ALA A 2 15.31 -26.29 -16.97
CA ALA A 2 14.75 -25.48 -18.06
C ALA A 2 13.89 -24.38 -17.45
N TYR A 3 14.16 -23.14 -17.81
CA TYR A 3 13.32 -21.99 -17.44
C TYR A 3 12.32 -21.75 -18.57
N ALA A 4 11.06 -21.51 -18.22
CA ALA A 4 10.08 -20.98 -19.16
C ALA A 4 10.03 -19.47 -18.98
N GLU A 5 10.28 -18.73 -20.05
CA GLU A 5 10.12 -17.27 -20.09
C GLU A 5 8.74 -16.93 -20.64
N SER A 6 8.08 -15.96 -20.02
CA SER A 6 6.79 -15.46 -20.47
C SER A 6 6.80 -13.93 -20.47
N VAL A 7 6.43 -13.33 -21.58
CA VAL A 7 6.25 -11.90 -21.71
C VAL A 7 4.78 -11.57 -21.53
N LEU A 8 4.46 -10.74 -20.53
CA LEU A 8 3.11 -10.29 -20.26
C LEU A 8 2.93 -8.85 -20.75
N GLN A 9 1.98 -8.66 -21.65
CA GLN A 9 1.57 -7.33 -22.07
C GLN A 9 0.50 -6.80 -21.10
N VAL A 10 0.70 -5.63 -20.52
CA VAL A 10 -0.22 -5.03 -19.56
C VAL A 10 -0.72 -3.69 -20.07
N GLU A 11 -2.02 -3.47 -19.96
CA GLU A 11 -2.62 -2.16 -20.23
C GLU A 11 -2.63 -1.35 -18.93
N VAL A 12 -2.09 -0.14 -19.00
CA VAL A 12 -2.06 0.79 -17.86
C VAL A 12 -3.23 1.75 -18.01
N ALA A 13 -4.20 1.64 -17.10
CA ALA A 13 -5.34 2.54 -17.10
C ALA A 13 -4.90 4.01 -16.90
N PRO A 14 -5.44 4.98 -17.66
CA PRO A 14 -5.17 6.38 -17.45
C PRO A 14 -5.67 6.82 -16.06
N GLY A 15 -4.87 7.60 -15.33
CA GLY A 15 -5.23 8.04 -13.99
C GLY A 15 -4.18 8.95 -13.35
N ALA A 16 -4.44 9.39 -12.12
CA ALA A 16 -3.64 10.35 -11.39
C ALA A 16 -2.20 9.90 -11.08
N SER A 17 -1.91 8.59 -11.11
CA SER A 17 -0.57 8.03 -10.91
C SER A 17 -0.35 6.85 -11.86
N VAL A 18 0.33 7.12 -12.97
CA VAL A 18 0.72 6.09 -13.95
C VAL A 18 1.56 4.99 -13.29
N GLU A 19 2.44 5.35 -12.36
CA GLU A 19 3.29 4.38 -11.63
C GLU A 19 2.45 3.41 -10.78
N GLU A 20 1.43 3.89 -10.07
CA GLU A 20 0.56 3.02 -9.28
C GLU A 20 -0.34 2.15 -10.17
N ALA A 21 -0.86 2.71 -11.27
CA ALA A 21 -1.66 1.96 -12.23
C ALA A 21 -0.84 0.85 -12.91
N ALA A 22 0.38 1.15 -13.34
CA ALA A 22 1.31 0.17 -13.91
C ALA A 22 1.69 -0.92 -12.90
N ARG A 23 1.89 -0.55 -11.64
CA ARG A 23 2.13 -1.50 -10.56
C ARG A 23 0.94 -2.43 -10.33
N GLU A 24 -0.28 -1.87 -10.31
CA GLU A 24 -1.51 -2.67 -10.15
C GLU A 24 -1.68 -3.66 -11.29
N ALA A 25 -1.56 -3.20 -12.55
CA ALA A 25 -1.65 -4.03 -13.73
C ALA A 25 -0.62 -5.18 -13.71
N ARG A 26 0.62 -4.89 -13.29
CA ARG A 26 1.67 -5.92 -13.14
C ARG A 26 1.30 -6.99 -12.12
N TYR A 27 0.78 -6.61 -10.94
CA TYR A 27 0.37 -7.60 -9.93
C TYR A 27 -0.80 -8.45 -10.39
N LEU A 28 -1.75 -7.86 -11.11
CA LEU A 28 -2.90 -8.58 -11.68
C LEU A 28 -2.41 -9.61 -12.71
N ALA A 29 -1.60 -9.18 -13.68
CA ALA A 29 -1.07 -10.06 -14.72
C ALA A 29 -0.24 -11.23 -14.16
N LEU A 30 0.60 -10.96 -13.15
CA LEU A 30 1.37 -12.00 -12.47
C LEU A 30 0.47 -13.00 -11.72
N ALA A 31 -0.60 -12.51 -11.08
CA ALA A 31 -1.55 -13.39 -10.38
C ALA A 31 -2.34 -14.27 -11.37
N GLU A 32 -2.74 -13.72 -12.50
CA GLU A 32 -3.43 -14.46 -13.57
C GLU A 32 -2.52 -15.54 -14.18
N LEU A 33 -1.26 -15.20 -14.47
CA LEU A 33 -0.28 -16.18 -14.95
C LEU A 33 -0.03 -17.29 -13.93
N ALA A 34 0.16 -16.94 -12.65
CA ALA A 34 0.36 -17.91 -11.58
C ALA A 34 -0.84 -18.87 -11.48
N LYS A 35 -2.06 -18.34 -11.54
CA LYS A 35 -3.29 -19.13 -11.55
C LYS A 35 -3.38 -20.07 -12.76
N ALA A 36 -3.05 -19.57 -13.95
CA ALA A 36 -3.07 -20.35 -15.18
C ALA A 36 -2.06 -21.52 -15.14
N GLN A 37 -0.95 -21.33 -14.45
CA GLN A 37 0.09 -22.36 -14.28
C GLN A 37 -0.05 -23.20 -13.00
N GLY A 38 -1.14 -23.03 -12.23
CA GLY A 38 -1.36 -23.76 -10.98
C GLY A 38 -0.39 -23.38 -9.86
N CYS A 39 0.26 -22.22 -9.93
CA CYS A 39 1.20 -21.74 -8.93
C CYS A 39 0.45 -20.97 -7.82
N ALA A 40 0.64 -21.38 -6.57
CA ALA A 40 0.04 -20.67 -5.41
C ALA A 40 0.87 -19.47 -4.91
N LEU A 41 2.11 -19.34 -5.40
CA LEU A 41 3.11 -18.37 -4.91
C LEU A 41 3.85 -17.72 -6.07
N VAL A 42 3.98 -16.39 -6.01
CA VAL A 42 4.85 -15.58 -6.89
C VAL A 42 6.00 -15.00 -6.08
N LEU A 43 7.23 -15.27 -6.50
CA LEU A 43 8.41 -14.67 -5.90
C LEU A 43 8.75 -13.37 -6.63
N LEU A 44 9.00 -12.33 -5.86
CA LEU A 44 9.40 -11.01 -6.36
C LEU A 44 10.87 -10.75 -5.99
N ALA A 45 11.67 -10.27 -6.92
CA ALA A 45 13.10 -10.02 -6.75
C ALA A 45 13.43 -8.67 -6.07
N GLN A 46 12.49 -8.07 -5.35
CA GLN A 46 12.79 -6.87 -4.55
C GLN A 46 13.72 -7.23 -3.41
N HIS A 47 14.72 -6.38 -3.18
CA HIS A 47 15.82 -6.61 -2.26
C HIS A 47 15.94 -5.50 -1.20
N GLY A 48 16.94 -5.59 -0.31
CA GLY A 48 17.11 -4.68 0.82
C GLY A 48 17.29 -3.21 0.42
N ASP A 49 17.95 -2.92 -0.68
CA ASP A 49 18.08 -1.52 -1.14
C ASP A 49 16.73 -0.96 -1.64
N ASP A 50 15.88 -1.78 -2.27
CA ASP A 50 14.49 -1.38 -2.61
C ASP A 50 13.66 -1.08 -1.36
N GLN A 51 13.92 -1.82 -0.27
CA GLN A 51 13.27 -1.58 1.02
C GLN A 51 13.67 -0.23 1.58
N VAL A 52 14.97 0.08 1.60
CA VAL A 52 15.51 1.40 2.00
C VAL A 52 14.88 2.53 1.19
N GLU A 53 14.89 2.42 -0.13
CA GLU A 53 14.29 3.41 -1.03
C GLU A 53 12.80 3.63 -0.71
N THR A 54 12.09 2.55 -0.42
CA THR A 54 10.65 2.60 -0.08
C THR A 54 10.42 3.31 1.25
N VAL A 55 11.24 3.04 2.28
CA VAL A 55 11.18 3.73 3.57
C VAL A 55 11.46 5.22 3.39
N LEU A 56 12.54 5.58 2.68
CA LEU A 56 12.92 6.96 2.46
C LEU A 56 11.85 7.74 1.68
N LEU A 57 11.29 7.15 0.62
CA LEU A 57 10.18 7.73 -0.12
C LEU A 57 8.93 7.93 0.76
N ALA A 58 8.64 7.00 1.66
CA ALA A 58 7.53 7.11 2.59
C ALA A 58 7.77 8.24 3.60
N LEU A 59 8.97 8.32 4.15
CA LEU A 59 9.38 9.35 5.09
C LEU A 59 9.27 10.76 4.48
N LEU A 60 9.80 10.94 3.27
CA LEU A 60 9.75 12.22 2.53
C LEU A 60 8.32 12.64 2.14
N ARG A 61 7.36 11.73 2.15
CA ARG A 61 5.93 12.02 1.94
C ARG A 61 5.16 12.23 3.23
N GLY A 62 5.82 12.18 4.39
CA GLY A 62 5.17 12.30 5.69
C GLY A 62 4.26 11.11 6.02
N ALA A 63 4.64 9.91 5.60
CA ALA A 63 3.86 8.71 5.87
C ALA A 63 3.88 8.33 7.35
N GLY A 64 2.76 7.84 7.86
CA GLY A 64 2.67 7.21 9.18
C GLY A 64 3.16 5.75 9.18
N PRO A 65 2.95 5.00 10.30
CA PRO A 65 3.46 3.64 10.49
C PRO A 65 3.20 2.72 9.30
N ARG A 66 1.99 2.74 8.75
CA ARG A 66 1.62 1.93 7.59
C ARG A 66 2.50 2.15 6.36
N GLY A 67 2.85 3.39 6.05
CA GLY A 67 3.71 3.68 4.91
C GLY A 67 5.18 3.39 5.21
N LEU A 68 5.62 3.66 6.45
CA LEU A 68 6.98 3.39 6.92
C LEU A 68 7.25 1.90 7.12
N ALA A 69 6.21 1.06 7.27
CA ALA A 69 6.32 -0.40 7.25
C ALA A 69 6.91 -0.95 5.93
N ALA A 70 6.96 -0.12 4.90
CA ALA A 70 7.52 -0.39 3.58
C ALA A 70 6.93 -1.66 2.92
N MET A 71 7.75 -2.57 2.39
CA MET A 71 7.27 -3.76 1.71
C MET A 71 7.24 -4.96 2.68
N PRO A 72 6.10 -5.66 2.82
CA PRO A 72 6.04 -6.88 3.60
C PRO A 72 6.79 -8.02 2.90
N VAL A 73 7.35 -8.94 3.68
CA VAL A 73 7.98 -10.17 3.18
C VAL A 73 6.99 -10.99 2.35
N GLN A 74 5.73 -11.02 2.79
CA GLN A 74 4.66 -11.76 2.11
C GLN A 74 3.37 -10.95 2.13
N MET A 75 2.59 -11.05 1.05
CA MET A 75 1.27 -10.41 0.97
C MET A 75 0.31 -11.22 0.10
N GLN A 76 -0.99 -11.10 0.38
CA GLN A 76 -2.07 -11.59 -0.47
C GLN A 76 -2.57 -10.48 -1.39
N ARG A 77 -2.67 -10.76 -2.69
CA ARG A 77 -3.21 -9.84 -3.68
C ARG A 77 -3.79 -10.60 -4.87
N HIS A 78 -4.94 -10.20 -5.39
CA HIS A 78 -5.63 -10.85 -6.52
C HIS A 78 -5.80 -12.37 -6.37
N GLY A 79 -5.97 -12.84 -5.11
CA GLY A 79 -6.13 -14.27 -4.82
C GLY A 79 -4.83 -15.09 -4.92
N CYS A 80 -3.67 -14.44 -5.05
CA CYS A 80 -2.35 -15.07 -5.10
C CYS A 80 -1.47 -14.58 -3.96
N THR A 81 -0.56 -15.42 -3.49
CA THR A 81 0.49 -15.07 -2.53
C THR A 81 1.71 -14.52 -3.27
N PHE A 82 2.17 -13.34 -2.86
CA PHE A 82 3.43 -12.76 -3.32
C PHE A 82 4.43 -12.74 -2.18
N ALA A 83 5.66 -13.21 -2.42
CA ALA A 83 6.73 -13.18 -1.43
C ALA A 83 7.98 -12.49 -1.95
N ARG A 84 8.76 -11.91 -1.05
CA ARG A 84 10.02 -11.18 -1.33
C ARG A 84 11.15 -11.78 -0.50
N PRO A 85 11.72 -12.91 -0.94
CA PRO A 85 12.75 -13.61 -0.17
C PRO A 85 14.07 -12.83 -0.06
N LEU A 86 14.30 -11.82 -0.92
CA LEU A 86 15.56 -11.09 -1.01
C LEU A 86 15.57 -9.75 -0.23
N LEU A 87 14.54 -9.47 0.59
CA LEU A 87 14.46 -8.18 1.30
C LEU A 87 15.59 -7.93 2.30
N GLU A 88 16.30 -8.96 2.73
CA GLU A 88 17.46 -8.83 3.62
C GLU A 88 18.80 -8.78 2.86
N CYS A 89 18.79 -9.10 1.55
CA CYS A 89 19.99 -9.11 0.72
C CYS A 89 20.26 -7.72 0.12
N GLY A 90 21.54 -7.32 0.06
CA GLY A 90 21.96 -6.10 -0.64
C GLY A 90 22.08 -6.33 -2.15
N ALA A 91 21.79 -5.30 -2.96
CA ALA A 91 21.94 -5.38 -4.43
C ALA A 91 23.36 -5.72 -4.87
N ALA A 92 24.38 -5.18 -4.19
CA ALA A 92 25.79 -5.50 -4.46
C ALA A 92 26.09 -6.99 -4.19
N GLU A 93 25.65 -7.50 -3.05
CA GLU A 93 25.79 -8.90 -2.67
C GLU A 93 25.15 -9.84 -3.70
N LEU A 94 23.93 -9.51 -4.17
CA LEU A 94 23.24 -10.29 -5.22
C LEU A 94 23.99 -10.26 -6.55
N ARG A 95 24.53 -9.10 -6.96
CA ARG A 95 25.35 -8.98 -8.17
C ARG A 95 26.65 -9.79 -8.08
N ASP A 96 27.32 -9.74 -6.94
CA ASP A 96 28.55 -10.49 -6.72
C ASP A 96 28.29 -12.00 -6.71
N TRP A 97 27.15 -12.43 -6.15
CA TRP A 97 26.71 -13.80 -6.18
C TRP A 97 26.44 -14.32 -7.61
N LEU A 98 25.79 -13.49 -8.46
CA LEU A 98 25.54 -13.81 -9.88
C LEU A 98 26.86 -13.88 -10.66
N LYS A 99 27.76 -12.88 -10.49
CA LYS A 99 29.09 -12.87 -11.14
C LYS A 99 29.93 -14.09 -10.77
N ALA A 100 29.93 -14.48 -9.49
CA ALA A 100 30.67 -15.65 -9.04
C ALA A 100 30.17 -16.99 -9.65
N ARG A 101 28.98 -16.97 -10.27
CA ARG A 101 28.34 -18.14 -10.94
C ARG A 101 28.26 -17.97 -12.46
N ASP A 102 28.88 -16.94 -12.99
CA ASP A 102 28.86 -16.61 -14.42
C ASP A 102 27.42 -16.48 -14.99
N VAL A 103 26.50 -15.94 -14.14
CA VAL A 103 25.12 -15.68 -14.54
C VAL A 103 25.00 -14.26 -15.07
N HIS A 104 24.65 -14.12 -16.34
CA HIS A 104 24.39 -12.81 -16.93
C HIS A 104 23.10 -12.18 -16.36
N PHE A 105 23.16 -10.89 -16.12
CA PHE A 105 22.00 -10.08 -15.74
C PHE A 105 21.95 -8.79 -16.55
N LEU A 106 20.74 -8.28 -16.76
CA LEU A 106 20.52 -7.03 -17.48
C LEU A 106 20.56 -5.86 -16.51
N ASP A 107 21.33 -4.84 -16.87
CA ASP A 107 21.23 -3.51 -16.24
C ASP A 107 20.21 -2.67 -17.02
N ASP A 108 19.06 -2.44 -16.43
CA ASP A 108 18.00 -1.61 -17.02
C ASP A 108 18.43 -0.13 -16.98
N PRO A 109 18.60 0.55 -18.14
CA PRO A 109 18.98 1.96 -18.21
C PRO A 109 18.03 2.89 -17.44
N MET A 110 16.75 2.54 -17.30
CA MET A 110 15.77 3.32 -16.53
C MET A 110 16.13 3.40 -15.04
N ASN A 111 16.92 2.48 -14.52
CA ASN A 111 17.39 2.53 -13.14
C ASN A 111 18.33 3.72 -12.85
N ALA A 112 18.95 4.27 -13.88
CA ALA A 112 19.86 5.42 -13.77
C ALA A 112 19.17 6.77 -14.06
N ASP A 113 17.93 6.79 -14.55
CA ASP A 113 17.23 8.00 -14.95
C ASP A 113 16.88 8.88 -13.72
N PRO A 114 17.47 10.11 -13.61
CA PRO A 114 17.23 11.01 -12.49
C PRO A 114 15.83 11.65 -12.48
N ALA A 115 15.04 11.49 -13.53
CA ALA A 115 13.64 11.91 -13.57
C ALA A 115 12.81 11.17 -12.52
N PHE A 116 13.19 9.95 -12.18
CA PHE A 116 12.50 9.16 -11.17
C PHE A 116 13.01 9.44 -9.76
N ARG A 117 12.09 9.76 -8.83
CA ARG A 117 12.42 10.05 -7.42
C ARG A 117 13.20 8.91 -6.75
N ARG A 118 12.91 7.66 -7.13
CA ARG A 118 13.58 6.47 -6.61
C ARG A 118 15.04 6.43 -7.06
N SER A 119 15.32 6.71 -8.33
CA SER A 119 16.68 6.82 -8.87
C SER A 119 17.48 7.92 -8.16
N ARG A 120 16.88 9.09 -7.92
CA ARG A 120 17.53 10.16 -7.16
C ARG A 120 17.87 9.75 -5.73
N ILE A 121 16.98 9.07 -5.02
CA ILE A 121 17.28 8.55 -3.68
C ILE A 121 18.47 7.60 -3.74
N ARG A 122 18.51 6.69 -4.70
CA ARG A 122 19.59 5.71 -4.88
C ARG A 122 20.94 6.38 -5.13
N HIS A 123 20.98 7.38 -5.99
CA HIS A 123 22.24 8.00 -6.44
C HIS A 123 22.68 9.20 -5.61
N GLU A 124 21.75 9.94 -5.01
CA GLU A 124 22.07 11.17 -4.27
C GLU A 124 22.06 10.96 -2.74
N LEU A 125 21.03 10.27 -2.20
CA LEU A 125 20.82 10.17 -0.75
C LEU A 125 21.47 8.94 -0.13
N VAL A 126 21.31 7.77 -0.75
CA VAL A 126 21.85 6.50 -0.22
C VAL A 126 23.37 6.55 -0.04
N PRO A 127 24.20 7.13 -0.94
CA PRO A 127 25.65 7.24 -0.71
C PRO A 127 26.01 8.12 0.50
N VAL A 128 25.18 9.13 0.79
CA VAL A 128 25.36 9.98 1.99
C VAL A 128 25.05 9.18 3.23
N LEU A 129 23.94 8.46 3.25
CA LEU A 129 23.56 7.60 4.38
C LEU A 129 24.60 6.52 4.64
N ALA A 130 25.12 5.88 3.60
CA ALA A 130 26.15 4.84 3.73
C ALA A 130 27.45 5.35 4.38
N ARG A 131 27.80 6.62 4.18
CA ARG A 131 28.96 7.25 4.83
C ARG A 131 28.69 7.62 6.30
N LEU A 132 27.46 8.06 6.60
CA LEU A 132 27.07 8.47 7.94
C LEU A 132 26.79 7.27 8.86
N GLU A 133 26.14 6.26 8.33
CA GLU A 133 25.73 5.05 9.03
C GLU A 133 25.89 3.84 8.10
N PRO A 134 27.03 3.15 8.14
CA PRO A 134 27.27 1.97 7.30
C PRO A 134 26.22 0.87 7.44
N ALA A 135 25.57 0.78 8.63
CA ALA A 135 24.49 -0.17 8.90
C ALA A 135 23.10 0.36 8.48
N TYR A 136 22.99 1.43 7.68
CA TYR A 136 21.73 2.10 7.34
C TYR A 136 20.63 1.15 6.82
N ARG A 137 20.99 0.11 6.04
CA ARG A 137 20.00 -0.88 5.56
C ARG A 137 19.34 -1.63 6.71
N GLN A 138 20.15 -2.11 7.65
CA GLN A 138 19.65 -2.87 8.80
C GLN A 138 18.87 -1.96 9.75
N THR A 139 19.34 -0.75 10.00
CA THR A 139 18.67 0.20 10.90
C THR A 139 17.33 0.69 10.33
N LEU A 140 17.27 1.03 9.04
CA LEU A 140 16.02 1.39 8.37
C LEU A 140 15.08 0.19 8.22
N GLY A 141 15.61 -1.01 7.93
CA GLY A 141 14.82 -2.25 7.90
C GLY A 141 14.19 -2.57 9.26
N ARG A 142 14.95 -2.41 10.35
CA ARG A 142 14.45 -2.56 11.73
C ARG A 142 13.34 -1.54 12.03
N SER A 143 13.53 -0.29 11.66
CA SER A 143 12.52 0.76 11.84
C SER A 143 11.24 0.43 11.05
N ALA A 144 11.37 -0.06 9.83
CA ALA A 144 10.23 -0.51 9.03
C ALA A 144 9.49 -1.69 9.69
N ALA A 145 10.21 -2.67 10.22
CA ALA A 145 9.62 -3.81 10.92
C ALA A 145 8.86 -3.38 12.19
N LEU A 146 9.40 -2.44 12.97
CA LEU A 146 8.71 -1.86 14.12
C LEU A 146 7.43 -1.10 13.69
N CYS A 147 7.51 -0.32 12.63
CA CYS A 147 6.34 0.35 12.06
C CYS A 147 5.28 -0.67 11.56
N ALA A 148 5.71 -1.79 10.99
CA ALA A 148 4.81 -2.86 10.55
C ALA A 148 4.07 -3.50 11.73
N ALA A 149 4.77 -3.76 12.84
CA ALA A 149 4.16 -4.30 14.06
C ALA A 149 3.12 -3.34 14.64
N VAL A 150 3.42 -2.04 14.67
CA VAL A 150 2.46 -1.01 15.12
C VAL A 150 1.26 -0.93 14.17
N ASP A 151 1.48 -0.94 12.85
CA ASP A 151 0.38 -0.91 11.87
C ASP A 151 -0.54 -2.11 12.01
N LEU A 152 0.02 -3.30 12.28
CA LEU A 152 -0.78 -4.51 12.55
C LEU A 152 -1.71 -4.32 13.74
N GLN A 153 -1.20 -3.82 14.87
CA GLN A 153 -2.01 -3.53 16.06
C GLN A 153 -3.13 -2.51 15.77
N ILE A 154 -2.81 -1.46 15.00
CA ILE A 154 -3.80 -0.47 14.57
C ILE A 154 -4.89 -1.13 13.72
N GLN A 155 -4.52 -2.00 12.78
CA GLN A 155 -5.46 -2.70 11.91
C GLN A 155 -6.35 -3.68 12.69
N GLU A 156 -5.79 -4.46 13.61
CA GLU A 156 -6.55 -5.38 14.47
C GLU A 156 -7.57 -4.63 15.32
N ARG A 157 -7.13 -3.53 15.96
CA ARG A 157 -8.02 -2.66 16.74
C ARG A 157 -9.12 -2.05 15.86
N ALA A 158 -8.78 -1.53 14.68
CA ALA A 158 -9.76 -0.98 13.76
C ALA A 158 -10.75 -2.04 13.27
N ALA A 159 -10.30 -3.28 13.06
CA ALA A 159 -11.18 -4.38 12.66
C ALA A 159 -12.18 -4.75 13.79
N GLN A 160 -11.73 -4.76 15.04
CA GLN A 160 -12.64 -4.96 16.17
C GLN A 160 -13.66 -3.83 16.28
N GLN A 161 -13.19 -2.59 16.27
CA GLN A 161 -14.05 -1.40 16.35
C GLN A 161 -15.03 -1.30 15.18
N LEU A 162 -14.62 -1.75 13.98
CA LEU A 162 -15.52 -1.81 12.83
C LEU A 162 -16.68 -2.80 13.07
N ARG A 163 -16.40 -3.98 13.63
CA ARG A 163 -17.45 -4.95 14.00
C ARG A 163 -18.45 -4.33 14.99
N ASP A 164 -17.95 -3.57 15.97
CA ASP A 164 -18.79 -2.92 16.98
C ASP A 164 -19.66 -1.79 16.39
N CYS A 165 -19.16 -1.13 15.34
CA CYS A 165 -19.87 -0.04 14.64
C CYS A 165 -20.81 -0.53 13.56
N LEU A 166 -20.57 -1.71 12.97
CA LEU A 166 -21.30 -2.20 11.80
C LEU A 166 -22.62 -2.84 12.22
N GLN A 167 -23.71 -2.39 11.62
CA GLN A 167 -25.07 -2.93 11.80
C GLN A 167 -25.67 -3.26 10.42
N PRO A 168 -26.78 -4.02 10.35
CA PRO A 168 -27.42 -4.37 9.08
C PRO A 168 -27.75 -3.16 8.19
N GLN A 169 -28.04 -2.01 8.80
CA GLN A 169 -28.40 -0.77 8.12
C GLN A 169 -27.17 0.04 7.65
N GLY A 170 -25.96 -0.28 8.12
CA GLY A 170 -24.74 0.45 7.79
C GLY A 170 -23.84 0.71 9.01
N LEU A 171 -22.94 1.66 8.89
CA LEU A 171 -21.99 2.02 9.95
C LEU A 171 -22.66 3.01 10.93
N HIS A 172 -22.87 2.58 12.18
CA HIS A 172 -23.58 3.36 13.19
C HIS A 172 -22.79 4.58 13.67
N LEU A 173 -23.34 5.76 13.44
CA LEU A 173 -22.65 7.04 13.66
C LEU A 173 -22.32 7.35 15.12
N ALA A 174 -23.23 7.01 16.04
CA ALA A 174 -23.00 7.28 17.45
C ALA A 174 -21.85 6.43 18.02
N THR A 175 -21.79 5.15 17.68
CA THR A 175 -20.69 4.25 18.05
C THR A 175 -19.38 4.74 17.43
N LEU A 176 -19.40 5.10 16.14
CA LEU A 176 -18.20 5.60 15.45
C LEU A 176 -17.66 6.91 16.08
N ARG A 177 -18.54 7.83 16.47
CA ARG A 177 -18.16 9.07 17.16
C ARG A 177 -17.52 8.82 18.52
N ALA A 178 -18.05 7.86 19.26
CA ALA A 178 -17.52 7.50 20.59
C ALA A 178 -16.06 7.01 20.55
N LEU A 179 -15.58 6.54 19.39
CA LEU A 179 -14.19 6.13 19.21
C LEU A 179 -13.19 7.31 19.22
N GLY A 180 -13.65 8.55 18.98
CA GLY A 180 -12.80 9.71 18.77
C GLY A 180 -12.16 9.74 17.36
N ALA A 181 -11.57 10.89 17.01
CA ALA A 181 -11.13 11.17 15.63
C ALA A 181 -10.14 10.15 15.05
N ALA A 182 -9.12 9.79 15.82
CA ALA A 182 -8.06 8.89 15.32
C ALA A 182 -8.60 7.49 14.99
N SER A 183 -9.32 6.88 15.95
CA SER A 183 -9.88 5.54 15.76
C SER A 183 -11.00 5.52 14.72
N ALA A 184 -11.87 6.53 14.70
CA ALA A 184 -12.91 6.66 13.68
C ALA A 184 -12.31 6.73 12.25
N GLY A 185 -11.19 7.44 12.09
CA GLY A 185 -10.46 7.52 10.82
C GLY A 185 -9.93 6.16 10.36
N GLU A 186 -9.39 5.34 11.26
CA GLU A 186 -8.91 3.99 10.92
C GLU A 186 -10.07 3.05 10.57
N VAL A 187 -11.17 3.11 11.34
CA VAL A 187 -12.39 2.33 11.07
C VAL A 187 -12.97 2.69 9.70
N LEU A 188 -13.08 3.98 9.37
CA LEU A 188 -13.57 4.43 8.08
C LEU A 188 -12.68 3.97 6.94
N ARG A 189 -11.35 4.09 7.06
CA ARG A 189 -10.40 3.61 6.05
C ARG A 189 -10.51 2.10 5.84
N LEU A 190 -10.69 1.33 6.91
CA LEU A 190 -10.88 -0.12 6.82
C LEU A 190 -12.20 -0.46 6.14
N TRP A 191 -13.30 0.15 6.58
CA TRP A 191 -14.62 -0.06 6.00
C TRP A 191 -14.68 0.26 4.51
N LEU A 192 -14.12 1.39 4.10
CA LEU A 192 -14.02 1.78 2.70
C LEU A 192 -13.21 0.78 1.88
N ARG A 193 -12.06 0.33 2.40
CA ARG A 193 -11.22 -0.68 1.72
C ARG A 193 -11.93 -2.01 1.53
N GLN A 194 -12.67 -2.49 2.52
CA GLN A 194 -13.47 -3.72 2.42
C GLN A 194 -14.54 -3.62 1.34
N ASN A 195 -14.96 -2.39 1.03
CA ASN A 195 -15.92 -2.09 -0.04
C ASN A 195 -15.24 -1.63 -1.35
N GLY A 196 -13.93 -1.93 -1.54
CA GLY A 196 -13.19 -1.61 -2.76
C GLY A 196 -12.87 -0.13 -2.95
N GLN A 197 -13.04 0.70 -1.92
CA GLN A 197 -12.79 2.14 -1.98
C GLN A 197 -11.52 2.53 -1.24
N ARG A 198 -10.82 3.53 -1.78
CA ARG A 198 -9.65 4.13 -1.11
C ARG A 198 -9.86 5.63 -0.95
N LEU A 199 -9.61 6.13 0.23
CA LEU A 199 -9.52 7.56 0.51
C LEU A 199 -8.09 7.90 0.91
N ASP A 200 -7.61 9.04 0.44
CA ASP A 200 -6.41 9.65 0.97
C ASP A 200 -6.64 10.15 2.42
N ARG A 201 -5.56 10.52 3.07
CA ARG A 201 -5.61 10.96 4.46
C ARG A 201 -6.43 12.23 4.61
N ALA A 202 -6.25 13.21 3.74
CA ALA A 202 -6.92 14.50 3.83
C ALA A 202 -8.43 14.35 3.72
N ARG A 203 -8.91 13.56 2.76
CA ARG A 203 -10.34 13.26 2.59
C ARG A 203 -10.90 12.45 3.76
N THR A 204 -10.11 11.51 4.30
CA THR A 204 -10.53 10.75 5.49
C THR A 204 -10.68 11.68 6.70
N ASP A 205 -9.70 12.53 6.94
CA ASP A 205 -9.71 13.47 8.06
C ASP A 205 -10.86 14.50 7.93
N GLU A 206 -11.19 14.92 6.72
CA GLU A 206 -12.36 15.75 6.44
C GLU A 206 -13.67 15.02 6.75
N LEU A 207 -13.80 13.78 6.28
CA LEU A 207 -14.99 12.96 6.57
C LEU A 207 -15.17 12.75 8.10
N VAL A 208 -14.09 12.46 8.81
CA VAL A 208 -14.10 12.33 10.27
C VAL A 208 -14.54 13.63 10.91
N ARG A 209 -14.00 14.78 10.50
CA ARG A 209 -14.41 16.10 11.02
C ARG A 209 -15.90 16.36 10.81
N GLN A 210 -16.44 16.06 9.64
CA GLN A 210 -17.87 16.19 9.35
C GLN A 210 -18.70 15.28 10.24
N ILE A 211 -18.31 14.02 10.42
CA ILE A 211 -18.99 13.06 11.28
C ILE A 211 -19.01 13.53 12.74
N LEU A 212 -17.89 14.03 13.27
CA LEU A 212 -17.77 14.46 14.65
C LEU A 212 -18.54 15.77 14.95
N ARG A 213 -18.61 16.68 13.96
CA ARG A 213 -19.35 17.97 14.11
C ARG A 213 -20.87 17.81 14.04
N THR A 214 -21.36 16.73 13.46
CA THR A 214 -22.81 16.56 13.19
C THR A 214 -23.52 15.97 14.44
N GLU A 215 -23.61 16.71 15.53
CA GLU A 215 -24.22 16.19 16.76
C GLU A 215 -25.74 16.09 16.72
N ARG A 216 -26.46 17.04 16.18
CA ARG A 216 -27.94 17.03 16.11
C ARG A 216 -28.41 17.88 14.94
N GLY A 217 -29.13 17.28 14.00
CA GLY A 217 -29.79 18.02 12.94
C GLY A 217 -29.46 17.57 11.52
N ALA A 218 -30.27 18.01 10.58
CA ALA A 218 -30.37 17.59 9.19
C ALA A 218 -29.18 18.00 8.29
N HIS A 219 -27.93 17.85 8.74
CA HIS A 219 -26.81 18.06 7.84
C HIS A 219 -26.65 16.84 6.94
N ARG A 220 -26.88 17.06 5.65
CA ARG A 220 -26.66 16.08 4.59
C ARG A 220 -25.16 15.82 4.49
N LEU A 221 -24.71 14.67 4.95
CA LEU A 221 -23.36 14.21 4.71
C LEU A 221 -23.40 13.38 3.44
N GLU A 222 -22.68 13.85 2.43
CA GLU A 222 -22.53 13.17 1.14
C GLU A 222 -21.09 13.37 0.66
N LEU A 223 -20.35 12.27 0.49
CA LEU A 223 -19.00 12.28 -0.06
C LEU A 223 -18.97 11.37 -1.28
N ARG A 224 -18.75 11.95 -2.46
CA ARG A 224 -18.61 11.21 -3.72
C ARG A 224 -17.21 10.62 -3.81
N LEU A 225 -17.15 9.32 -4.07
CA LEU A 225 -15.96 8.55 -4.38
C LEU A 225 -15.99 8.15 -5.86
N THR A 226 -14.95 7.47 -6.32
CA THR A 226 -14.83 7.09 -7.73
C THR A 226 -16.00 6.23 -8.23
N THR A 227 -16.46 5.26 -7.42
CA THR A 227 -17.50 4.30 -7.83
C THR A 227 -18.69 4.24 -6.88
N CYS A 228 -18.67 5.03 -5.82
CA CYS A 228 -19.76 5.05 -4.85
C CYS A 228 -19.87 6.41 -4.14
N VAL A 229 -20.94 6.57 -3.38
CA VAL A 229 -21.16 7.74 -2.53
C VAL A 229 -21.29 7.27 -1.09
N VAL A 230 -20.53 7.89 -0.18
CA VAL A 230 -20.76 7.79 1.25
C VAL A 230 -21.83 8.79 1.62
N LEU A 231 -22.92 8.33 2.20
CA LEU A 231 -24.02 9.20 2.60
C LEU A 231 -24.51 8.87 4.00
N ARG A 232 -25.04 9.88 4.68
CA ARG A 232 -25.74 9.71 5.94
C ARG A 232 -27.21 9.45 5.70
N GLN A 233 -27.74 8.39 6.32
CA GLN A 233 -29.17 8.14 6.40
C GLN A 233 -29.55 7.88 7.87
N GLY A 234 -30.20 8.83 8.49
CA GLY A 234 -30.53 8.77 9.91
C GLY A 234 -29.29 8.65 10.82
N ALA A 235 -29.21 7.56 11.56
CA ALA A 235 -28.11 7.25 12.48
C ALA A 235 -26.93 6.49 11.81
N PHE A 236 -26.99 6.27 10.49
CA PHE A 236 -26.04 5.40 9.79
C PHE A 236 -25.29 6.13 8.68
N LEU A 237 -24.05 5.67 8.41
CA LEU A 237 -23.35 5.89 7.16
C LEU A 237 -23.57 4.69 6.26
N LEU A 238 -23.87 4.98 5.00
CA LEU A 238 -24.09 4.01 3.95
C LEU A 238 -23.12 4.25 2.79
N LEU A 239 -22.80 3.16 2.10
CA LEU A 239 -22.19 3.20 0.78
C LEU A 239 -23.27 2.89 -0.26
N ARG A 240 -23.57 3.85 -1.10
CA ARG A 240 -24.41 3.66 -2.27
C ARG A 240 -23.53 3.61 -3.51
N ARG A 241 -23.64 2.58 -4.32
CA ARG A 241 -22.98 2.60 -5.63
C ARG A 241 -23.49 3.81 -6.39
N GLY A 242 -22.55 4.61 -6.89
CA GLY A 242 -22.90 5.68 -7.82
C GLY A 242 -23.43 5.01 -9.09
N ASP A 243 -24.53 5.52 -9.63
CA ASP A 243 -24.86 5.24 -11.01
C ASP A 243 -23.65 5.70 -11.81
N ALA A 244 -23.05 4.81 -12.60
CA ALA A 244 -22.01 5.18 -13.52
C ALA A 244 -22.58 6.33 -14.36
N ALA A 245 -21.98 7.51 -14.28
CA ALA A 245 -22.33 8.58 -15.21
C ALA A 245 -22.08 8.05 -16.62
N PRO A 246 -23.01 8.32 -17.56
CA PRO A 246 -22.91 7.86 -18.92
C PRO A 246 -21.64 8.34 -19.62
#